data_318a1131ed8d953f93275c78242e4c29
#
_entry.id   318a1131ed8d953f93275c78242e4c29
#
_cell.length_a   1.000
_cell.length_b   1.000
_cell.length_c   1.000
_cell.angle_alpha   90.00
_cell.angle_beta   90.00
_cell.angle_gamma   90.00
#
_symmetry.space_group_name_H-M   'P 1'
#
loop_
_entity.id
_entity.type
_entity.pdbx_description
1 polymer ?
#
loop_
_entity_poly.entity_id
_entity_poly.type
_entity_poly.pdbx_seq_one_letter_code
_entity_poly.pdbx_strand_id
1 'polypeptide(L)'
;PNPGEVATGENGGFENWTDSKPTNWNTNSAGNASLTKSEDAHSGKYSVQVAGTSNANKRLGYKEMSLKAGKYTIRFYAKAATATGAAVCPGHVVVNNGTVDSQNYNYTKQYVNVTNTEWTLVEQEITIEKDGTYSIVIMNAKKPGAAVLIDDFTFSLGSTAIIK
;
A
#
# COMPACT_ATOMS: atom_id res chain seq x y z
N PRO A 1 23.20 3.85 3.74
CA PRO A 1 22.74 4.99 4.51
C PRO A 1 23.52 5.14 5.81
N ASN A 2 23.51 6.32 6.37
CA ASN A 2 24.16 6.57 7.64
C ASN A 2 23.40 5.87 8.78
N PRO A 3 24.11 5.43 9.84
CA PRO A 3 23.43 4.86 11.01
C PRO A 3 22.40 5.84 11.59
N GLY A 4 21.20 5.37 11.85
CA GLY A 4 20.12 6.18 12.38
C GLY A 4 19.23 6.85 11.36
N GLU A 5 19.61 6.84 10.09
CA GLU A 5 18.73 7.35 9.03
C GLU A 5 17.67 6.33 8.66
N VAL A 6 16.47 6.83 8.38
CA VAL A 6 15.38 6.01 7.85
C VAL A 6 15.50 5.99 6.32
N ALA A 7 15.38 4.81 5.72
CA ALA A 7 15.37 4.69 4.26
C ALA A 7 14.17 5.45 3.69
N THR A 8 14.33 5.98 2.48
CA THR A 8 13.24 6.66 1.77
C THR A 8 12.95 5.95 0.46
N GLY A 9 11.76 6.17 -0.08
CA GLY A 9 11.33 5.56 -1.32
C GLY A 9 10.45 6.47 -2.15
N GLU A 10 10.26 6.09 -3.40
CA GLU A 10 9.53 6.86 -4.40
C GLU A 10 8.47 5.99 -5.07
N ASN A 11 7.72 6.61 -5.98
CA ASN A 11 6.68 6.01 -6.80
C ASN A 11 5.37 5.73 -6.05
N GLY A 12 5.07 6.56 -5.04
CA GLY A 12 3.73 6.54 -4.42
C GLY A 12 2.64 7.03 -5.37
N GLY A 13 3.00 7.78 -6.41
CA GLY A 13 2.05 8.23 -7.45
C GLY A 13 1.81 7.24 -8.57
N PHE A 14 2.48 6.09 -8.58
CA PHE A 14 2.30 5.02 -9.57
C PHE A 14 2.53 5.45 -11.03
N GLU A 15 3.39 6.46 -11.25
CA GLU A 15 3.69 6.94 -12.59
C GLU A 15 4.79 6.12 -13.26
N ASN A 16 5.64 5.42 -12.49
CA ASN A 16 6.77 4.66 -13.00
C ASN A 16 6.46 3.16 -12.96
N TRP A 17 6.59 2.51 -14.10
CA TRP A 17 6.29 1.09 -14.27
C TRP A 17 7.47 0.36 -14.91
N THR A 18 7.74 -0.85 -14.45
CA THR A 18 8.78 -1.74 -14.98
C THR A 18 8.18 -3.12 -15.17
N ASP A 19 8.20 -3.65 -16.39
CA ASP A 19 7.70 -4.98 -16.71
C ASP A 19 6.28 -5.25 -16.18
N SER A 20 5.36 -4.33 -16.44
CA SER A 20 3.94 -4.44 -16.06
C SER A 20 3.65 -4.33 -14.57
N LYS A 21 4.64 -3.91 -13.77
CA LYS A 21 4.44 -3.62 -12.35
C LYS A 21 4.87 -2.18 -12.02
N PRO A 22 4.19 -1.53 -11.07
CA PRO A 22 4.69 -0.24 -10.61
C PRO A 22 6.04 -0.44 -9.90
N THR A 23 7.02 0.36 -10.28
CA THR A 23 8.36 0.29 -9.71
C THR A 23 8.30 0.43 -8.19
N ASN A 24 9.00 -0.42 -7.45
CA ASN A 24 9.06 -0.50 -5.99
C ASN A 24 7.87 -1.18 -5.32
N TRP A 25 6.88 -1.63 -6.07
CA TRP A 25 5.69 -2.27 -5.51
C TRP A 25 5.66 -3.76 -5.85
N ASN A 26 5.13 -4.58 -4.95
CA ASN A 26 5.02 -6.04 -5.08
C ASN A 26 6.33 -6.71 -5.50
N THR A 27 7.42 -6.26 -4.88
CA THR A 27 8.76 -6.79 -5.12
C THR A 27 9.10 -8.01 -4.27
N ASN A 28 8.26 -8.32 -3.28
CA ASN A 28 8.37 -9.49 -2.42
C ASN A 28 6.97 -10.03 -2.11
N SER A 29 6.89 -11.07 -1.29
CA SER A 29 5.63 -11.74 -0.98
C SER A 29 4.67 -10.95 -0.07
N ALA A 30 5.05 -9.75 0.38
CA ALA A 30 4.12 -8.88 1.10
C ALA A 30 2.94 -8.48 0.23
N GLY A 31 3.19 -8.24 -1.06
CA GLY A 31 2.14 -7.98 -2.04
C GLY A 31 1.80 -9.26 -2.80
N ASN A 32 0.54 -9.65 -2.82
CA ASN A 32 0.09 -10.88 -3.46
C ASN A 32 -0.97 -10.67 -4.54
N ALA A 33 -1.38 -9.42 -4.78
CA ALA A 33 -2.40 -9.12 -5.79
C ALA A 33 -1.79 -9.04 -7.18
N SER A 34 -2.58 -9.37 -8.20
CA SER A 34 -2.27 -8.98 -9.56
C SER A 34 -2.48 -7.47 -9.68
N LEU A 35 -1.54 -6.79 -10.30
CA LEU A 35 -1.56 -5.34 -10.46
C LEU A 35 -1.71 -4.98 -11.94
N THR A 36 -2.51 -3.96 -12.22
CA THR A 36 -2.74 -3.47 -13.59
C THR A 36 -2.59 -1.95 -13.60
N LYS A 37 -1.96 -1.42 -14.63
CA LYS A 37 -1.87 0.02 -14.85
C LYS A 37 -3.23 0.54 -15.29
N SER A 38 -3.72 1.60 -14.65
CA SER A 38 -4.99 2.24 -15.00
C SER A 38 -4.76 3.71 -15.35
N GLU A 39 -5.50 4.19 -16.35
CA GLU A 39 -5.52 5.61 -16.71
C GLU A 39 -6.59 6.38 -15.93
N ASP A 40 -7.41 5.71 -15.13
CA ASP A 40 -8.29 6.36 -14.17
C ASP A 40 -7.44 6.71 -12.94
N ALA A 41 -6.94 7.91 -12.90
CA ALA A 41 -5.99 8.36 -11.89
C ALA A 41 -6.55 9.52 -11.08
N HIS A 42 -6.19 9.57 -9.79
CA HIS A 42 -6.53 10.71 -8.94
C HIS A 42 -5.70 11.94 -9.35
N SER A 43 -4.43 11.73 -9.67
CA SER A 43 -3.58 12.76 -10.26
C SER A 43 -2.58 12.12 -11.22
N GLY A 44 -1.93 12.92 -12.05
CA GLY A 44 -1.01 12.41 -13.05
C GLY A 44 -1.71 11.58 -14.12
N LYS A 45 -1.01 10.57 -14.64
CA LYS A 45 -1.50 9.74 -15.74
C LYS A 45 -2.05 8.40 -15.28
N TYR A 46 -1.47 7.80 -14.26
CA TYR A 46 -1.72 6.41 -13.89
C TYR A 46 -2.05 6.24 -12.41
N SER A 47 -2.90 5.26 -12.14
CA SER A 47 -3.07 4.67 -10.83
C SER A 47 -2.74 3.18 -10.93
N VAL A 48 -2.68 2.49 -9.80
CA VAL A 48 -2.55 1.04 -9.78
C VAL A 48 -3.90 0.40 -9.48
N GLN A 49 -4.29 -0.59 -10.28
CA GLN A 49 -5.45 -1.42 -9.99
C GLN A 49 -5.00 -2.68 -9.27
N VAL A 50 -5.52 -2.86 -8.06
CA VAL A 50 -5.26 -4.02 -7.21
C VAL A 50 -6.42 -4.98 -7.36
N ALA A 51 -6.15 -6.19 -7.83
CA ALA A 51 -7.20 -7.17 -8.09
C ALA A 51 -8.01 -7.48 -6.83
N GLY A 52 -9.31 -7.66 -7.02
CA GLY A 52 -10.19 -8.19 -5.98
C GLY A 52 -10.32 -9.70 -6.09
N THR A 53 -11.05 -10.30 -5.15
CA THR A 53 -11.32 -11.74 -5.15
C THR A 53 -12.61 -12.05 -4.39
N SER A 54 -13.16 -13.23 -4.62
CA SER A 54 -14.35 -13.69 -3.91
C SER A 54 -14.02 -14.34 -2.56
N ASN A 55 -12.82 -14.83 -2.35
CA ASN A 55 -12.51 -15.71 -1.21
C ASN A 55 -11.24 -15.40 -0.43
N ALA A 56 -10.39 -14.50 -0.89
CA ALA A 56 -9.14 -14.17 -0.21
C ALA A 56 -8.82 -12.69 -0.32
N ASN A 57 -8.14 -12.16 0.70
CA ASN A 57 -7.66 -10.78 0.64
C ASN A 57 -6.51 -10.68 -0.36
N LYS A 58 -6.44 -9.55 -1.04
CA LYS A 58 -5.34 -9.22 -1.95
C LYS A 58 -4.62 -7.99 -1.47
N ARG A 59 -3.32 -7.97 -1.62
CA ARG A 59 -2.48 -6.88 -1.10
C ARG A 59 -1.61 -6.25 -2.16
N LEU A 60 -1.51 -4.94 -2.05
CA LEU A 60 -0.48 -4.13 -2.67
C LEU A 60 0.60 -3.92 -1.61
N GLY A 61 1.86 -4.22 -1.90
CA GLY A 61 2.94 -4.10 -0.92
C GLY A 61 4.09 -3.27 -1.44
N TYR A 62 4.58 -2.32 -0.62
CA TYR A 62 5.78 -1.57 -0.94
C TYR A 62 7.03 -2.42 -0.67
N LYS A 63 8.11 -2.18 -1.41
CA LYS A 63 9.38 -2.87 -1.18
C LYS A 63 9.81 -2.73 0.28
N GLU A 64 10.59 -3.68 0.77
CA GLU A 64 11.08 -3.62 2.15
C GLU A 64 11.93 -2.38 2.41
N MET A 65 11.80 -1.84 3.62
CA MET A 65 12.49 -0.63 4.05
C MET A 65 12.90 -0.77 5.51
N SER A 66 14.04 -0.18 5.86
CA SER A 66 14.44 -0.02 7.25
C SER A 66 13.66 1.14 7.86
N LEU A 67 12.92 0.87 8.92
CA LEU A 67 12.13 1.86 9.63
C LEU A 67 12.51 1.89 11.11
N LYS A 68 12.46 3.09 11.69
CA LYS A 68 12.61 3.30 13.14
C LYS A 68 11.27 3.09 13.83
N ALA A 69 11.31 2.71 15.10
CA ALA A 69 10.13 2.72 15.95
C ALA A 69 9.50 4.12 15.95
N GLY A 70 8.19 4.20 15.92
CA GLY A 70 7.49 5.48 15.91
C GLY A 70 6.11 5.38 15.30
N LYS A 71 5.44 6.53 15.26
CA LYS A 71 4.12 6.67 14.67
C LYS A 71 4.24 7.33 13.31
N TYR A 72 3.79 6.61 12.29
CA TYR A 72 3.84 7.04 10.90
C TYR A 72 2.43 7.33 10.41
N THR A 73 2.31 8.22 9.44
CA THR A 73 1.05 8.48 8.75
C THR A 73 1.10 7.86 7.37
N ILE A 74 0.11 7.01 7.08
CA ILE A 74 -0.12 6.50 5.74
C ILE A 74 -1.29 7.26 5.13
N ARG A 75 -1.14 7.67 3.86
CA ARG A 75 -2.13 8.47 3.17
C ARG A 75 -2.17 8.06 1.70
N PHE A 76 -3.37 7.79 1.20
CA PHE A 76 -3.57 7.47 -0.21
C PHE A 76 -5.01 7.72 -0.62
N TYR A 77 -5.26 7.73 -1.93
CA TYR A 77 -6.61 7.80 -2.48
C TYR A 77 -6.99 6.44 -3.04
N ALA A 78 -8.25 6.05 -2.85
CA ALA A 78 -8.76 4.78 -3.33
C ALA A 78 -10.13 4.95 -3.98
N LYS A 79 -10.38 4.13 -5.01
CA LYS A 79 -11.63 4.12 -5.77
C LYS A 79 -11.92 2.70 -6.24
N ALA A 80 -13.13 2.21 -6.06
CA ALA A 80 -13.46 0.88 -6.56
C ALA A 80 -13.52 0.88 -8.09
N ALA A 81 -13.12 -0.23 -8.71
CA ALA A 81 -13.14 -0.34 -10.17
C ALA A 81 -14.56 -0.52 -10.72
N THR A 82 -15.47 -1.08 -9.92
CA THR A 82 -16.86 -1.33 -10.34
C THR A 82 -17.86 -0.98 -9.24
N ALA A 83 -19.15 -0.97 -9.60
CA ALA A 83 -20.25 -0.66 -8.68
C ALA A 83 -20.39 -1.65 -7.51
N THR A 84 -19.78 -2.84 -7.60
CA THR A 84 -19.73 -3.78 -6.48
C THR A 84 -19.04 -3.15 -5.26
N GLY A 85 -18.13 -2.21 -5.49
CA GLY A 85 -17.39 -1.56 -4.42
C GLY A 85 -16.24 -2.40 -3.88
N ALA A 86 -15.37 -1.76 -3.13
CA ALA A 86 -14.22 -2.39 -2.50
C ALA A 86 -14.06 -1.87 -1.08
N ALA A 87 -13.16 -2.48 -0.31
CA ALA A 87 -12.77 -1.98 1.00
C ALA A 87 -11.26 -2.11 1.13
N VAL A 88 -10.63 -1.10 1.71
CA VAL A 88 -9.18 -1.09 1.89
C VAL A 88 -8.81 -1.00 3.35
N CYS A 89 -7.68 -1.60 3.71
CA CYS A 89 -7.13 -1.54 5.06
C CYS A 89 -5.60 -1.58 4.97
N PRO A 90 -4.92 -0.51 5.40
CA PRO A 90 -3.46 -0.49 5.41
C PRO A 90 -2.88 -1.26 6.58
N GLY A 91 -1.60 -1.60 6.46
CA GLY A 91 -0.87 -2.29 7.50
C GLY A 91 0.62 -2.38 7.18
N HIS A 92 1.31 -3.20 7.96
CA HIS A 92 2.72 -3.47 7.75
C HIS A 92 3.04 -4.92 8.12
N VAL A 93 4.17 -5.40 7.63
CA VAL A 93 4.65 -6.74 7.93
C VAL A 93 6.16 -6.72 8.08
N VAL A 94 6.69 -7.51 9.02
CA VAL A 94 8.13 -7.66 9.25
C VAL A 94 8.75 -8.45 8.10
N VAL A 95 9.94 -8.01 7.68
CA VAL A 95 10.77 -8.74 6.71
C VAL A 95 12.07 -9.13 7.37
N ASN A 96 12.33 -10.43 7.48
CA ASN A 96 13.53 -10.99 8.09
C ASN A 96 14.45 -11.57 7.02
N ASN A 97 15.62 -10.96 6.82
CA ASN A 97 16.61 -11.42 5.84
C ASN A 97 15.99 -11.65 4.45
N GLY A 98 15.17 -10.68 4.01
CA GLY A 98 14.50 -10.74 2.72
C GLY A 98 13.23 -11.59 2.68
N THR A 99 12.87 -12.24 3.77
CA THR A 99 11.68 -13.09 3.86
C THR A 99 10.58 -12.40 4.67
N VAL A 100 9.42 -12.23 4.06
CA VAL A 100 8.24 -11.67 4.72
C VAL A 100 7.71 -12.65 5.76
N ASP A 101 7.42 -12.15 6.96
CA ASP A 101 6.77 -12.93 8.01
C ASP A 101 5.27 -13.04 7.70
N SER A 102 4.90 -14.01 6.86
CA SER A 102 3.55 -14.15 6.31
C SER A 102 2.47 -14.48 7.34
N GLN A 103 2.85 -14.82 8.57
CA GLN A 103 1.90 -15.12 9.62
C GLN A 103 1.54 -13.91 10.48
N ASN A 104 2.28 -12.80 10.33
CA ASN A 104 2.17 -11.65 11.22
C ASN A 104 2.03 -10.33 10.46
N TYR A 105 0.94 -10.19 9.69
CA TYR A 105 0.54 -8.91 9.12
C TYR A 105 -0.17 -8.08 10.21
N ASN A 106 0.28 -6.87 10.39
CA ASN A 106 -0.31 -5.92 11.33
C ASN A 106 -1.12 -4.87 10.57
N TYR A 107 -2.42 -5.10 10.46
CA TYR A 107 -3.34 -4.14 9.84
C TYR A 107 -3.88 -3.16 10.86
N THR A 108 -4.22 -1.96 10.42
CA THR A 108 -4.85 -0.95 11.29
C THR A 108 -6.23 -1.41 11.76
N LYS A 109 -6.87 -2.30 11.00
CA LYS A 109 -8.24 -2.77 11.20
C LYS A 109 -9.28 -1.65 11.06
N GLN A 110 -8.88 -0.52 10.47
CA GLN A 110 -9.74 0.60 10.13
C GLN A 110 -10.10 0.47 8.65
N TYR A 111 -11.12 -0.31 8.36
CA TYR A 111 -11.55 -0.60 7.00
C TYR A 111 -12.29 0.60 6.42
N VAL A 112 -11.94 0.98 5.19
CA VAL A 112 -12.60 2.07 4.48
C VAL A 112 -13.28 1.50 3.24
N ASN A 113 -14.60 1.63 3.19
CA ASN A 113 -15.39 1.24 2.02
C ASN A 113 -15.27 2.32 0.96
N VAL A 114 -15.04 1.91 -0.29
CA VAL A 114 -14.92 2.82 -1.42
C VAL A 114 -15.87 2.42 -2.53
N THR A 115 -16.38 3.43 -3.25
CA THR A 115 -17.27 3.26 -4.39
C THR A 115 -16.51 3.49 -5.69
N ASN A 116 -17.19 3.25 -6.82
CA ASN A 116 -16.59 3.50 -8.14
C ASN A 116 -16.91 4.90 -8.69
N THR A 117 -17.58 5.75 -7.90
CA THR A 117 -18.04 7.06 -8.38
C THR A 117 -17.09 8.20 -8.00
N GLU A 118 -16.24 8.00 -6.98
CA GLU A 118 -15.34 9.05 -6.53
C GLU A 118 -14.11 8.48 -5.86
N TRP A 119 -13.02 9.24 -5.90
CA TRP A 119 -11.81 8.96 -5.14
C TRP A 119 -12.02 9.31 -3.67
N THR A 120 -11.65 8.40 -2.78
CA THR A 120 -11.78 8.59 -1.33
C THR A 120 -10.40 8.69 -0.71
N LEU A 121 -10.17 9.74 0.08
CA LEU A 121 -8.93 9.86 0.86
C LEU A 121 -8.95 8.89 2.03
N VAL A 122 -7.89 8.11 2.15
CA VAL A 122 -7.62 7.27 3.31
C VAL A 122 -6.39 7.82 4.01
N GLU A 123 -6.53 8.17 5.28
CA GLU A 123 -5.42 8.67 6.08
C GLU A 123 -5.49 8.02 7.45
N GLN A 124 -4.43 7.31 7.82
CA GLN A 124 -4.40 6.55 9.08
C GLN A 124 -3.00 6.57 9.68
N GLU A 125 -2.93 6.27 10.96
CA GLU A 125 -1.68 6.15 11.68
C GLU A 125 -1.25 4.70 11.77
N ILE A 126 0.04 4.44 11.55
CA ILE A 126 0.66 3.14 11.73
C ILE A 126 1.76 3.28 12.79
N THR A 127 1.72 2.41 13.80
CA THR A 127 2.76 2.36 14.83
C THR A 127 3.74 1.23 14.51
N ILE A 128 5.01 1.60 14.37
CA ILE A 128 6.13 0.65 14.28
C ILE A 128 6.71 0.53 15.68
N GLU A 129 6.61 -0.67 16.26
CA GLU A 129 6.95 -0.90 17.67
C GLU A 129 8.45 -0.90 17.94
N LYS A 130 9.25 -1.33 16.96
CA LYS A 130 10.70 -1.37 17.12
C LYS A 130 11.40 -1.17 15.78
N ASP A 131 12.63 -0.70 15.83
CA ASP A 131 13.47 -0.57 14.64
C ASP A 131 13.57 -1.91 13.92
N GLY A 132 13.47 -1.91 12.61
CA GLY A 132 13.56 -3.13 11.84
C GLY A 132 13.30 -2.90 10.36
N THR A 133 13.15 -4.00 9.63
CA THR A 133 12.84 -3.99 8.21
C THR A 133 11.38 -4.42 8.01
N TYR A 134 10.66 -3.63 7.23
CA TYR A 134 9.21 -3.79 7.06
C TYR A 134 8.80 -3.55 5.62
N SER A 135 7.68 -4.15 5.22
CA SER A 135 6.94 -3.76 4.03
C SER A 135 5.61 -3.15 4.45
N ILE A 136 5.28 -2.01 3.88
CA ILE A 136 3.98 -1.35 4.08
C ILE A 136 3.01 -1.95 3.06
N VAL A 137 1.80 -2.29 3.50
CA VAL A 137 0.82 -2.96 2.66
C VAL A 137 -0.53 -2.27 2.71
N ILE A 138 -1.28 -2.40 1.61
CA ILE A 138 -2.69 -2.01 1.54
C ILE A 138 -3.46 -3.25 1.10
N MET A 139 -4.40 -3.69 1.92
CA MET A 139 -5.23 -4.84 1.65
C MET A 139 -6.51 -4.42 0.93
N ASN A 140 -6.84 -5.10 -0.18
CA ASN A 140 -8.19 -5.07 -0.76
C ASN A 140 -9.00 -6.13 -0.02
N ALA A 141 -9.86 -5.70 0.89
CA ALA A 141 -10.39 -6.55 1.97
C ALA A 141 -11.82 -7.04 1.77
N LYS A 142 -12.58 -6.42 0.85
CA LYS A 142 -13.98 -6.82 0.64
C LYS A 142 -14.05 -8.15 -0.12
N LYS A 143 -14.84 -9.09 0.40
CA LYS A 143 -15.04 -10.43 -0.19
C LYS A 143 -16.53 -10.78 -0.26
N PRO A 144 -17.15 -10.89 -1.42
CA PRO A 144 -16.63 -10.51 -2.73
C PRO A 144 -16.52 -9.01 -2.90
N GLY A 145 -15.57 -8.58 -3.69
CA GLY A 145 -15.36 -7.16 -3.92
C GLY A 145 -14.72 -6.88 -5.26
N ALA A 146 -14.85 -5.64 -5.69
CA ALA A 146 -14.23 -5.16 -6.91
C ALA A 146 -12.72 -5.06 -6.76
N ALA A 147 -12.00 -5.00 -7.87
CA ALA A 147 -10.66 -4.46 -7.88
C ALA A 147 -10.69 -3.02 -7.34
N VAL A 148 -9.60 -2.55 -6.78
CA VAL A 148 -9.50 -1.19 -6.24
C VAL A 148 -8.37 -0.45 -6.93
N LEU A 149 -8.64 0.81 -7.28
CA LEU A 149 -7.63 1.73 -7.81
C LEU A 149 -7.03 2.49 -6.63
N ILE A 150 -5.70 2.57 -6.60
CA ILE A 150 -4.97 3.29 -5.55
C ILE A 150 -4.02 4.28 -6.22
N ASP A 151 -3.95 5.49 -5.66
CA ASP A 151 -3.11 6.55 -6.20
C ASP A 151 -2.65 7.49 -5.09
N ASP A 152 -1.61 8.27 -5.41
CA ASP A 152 -1.08 9.33 -4.53
C ASP A 152 -0.81 8.83 -3.10
N PHE A 153 -0.05 7.74 -3.03
CA PHE A 153 0.36 7.13 -1.77
C PHE A 153 1.54 7.90 -1.16
N THR A 154 1.41 8.22 0.12
CA THR A 154 2.53 8.76 0.91
C THR A 154 2.61 8.05 2.25
N PHE A 155 3.82 7.97 2.77
CA PHE A 155 4.10 7.41 4.09
C PHE A 155 5.12 8.31 4.76
N SER A 156 4.80 8.83 5.95
CA SER A 156 5.63 9.87 6.56
C SER A 156 5.76 9.69 8.07
N LEU A 157 6.87 10.17 8.61
CA LEU A 157 7.12 10.26 10.05
C LEU A 157 7.12 11.74 10.41
N GLY A 158 6.04 12.20 11.05
CA GLY A 158 5.81 13.62 11.26
C GLY A 158 5.76 14.36 9.92
N SER A 159 6.59 15.39 9.75
CA SER A 159 6.69 16.14 8.50
C SER A 159 7.69 15.53 7.50
N THR A 160 8.37 14.45 7.88
CA THR A 160 9.39 13.81 7.03
C THR A 160 8.76 12.76 6.14
N ALA A 161 8.79 13.00 4.82
CA ALA A 161 8.31 12.02 3.85
C ALA A 161 9.26 10.82 3.77
N ILE A 162 8.71 9.61 3.94
CA ILE A 162 9.45 8.34 3.80
C ILE A 162 9.19 7.76 2.41
N ILE A 163 7.92 7.69 2.01
CA ILE A 163 7.52 7.28 0.65
C ILE A 163 6.68 8.43 0.07
N LYS A 164 6.99 8.80 -1.16
CA LYS A 164 6.25 9.84 -1.87
C LYS A 164 6.14 9.57 -3.38
#